data_fd829e534b9e3df162a7d518bb7cdcf8
#
_entry.id   fd829e534b9e3df162a7d518bb7cdcf8
#
_cell.length_a   1.000
_cell.length_b   1.000
_cell.length_c   1.000
_cell.angle_alpha   90.00
_cell.angle_beta   90.00
_cell.angle_gamma   90.00
#
_symmetry.space_group_name_H-M   'P 1'
#
loop_
_entity.id
_entity.type
_entity.pdbx_description
1 polymer ?
#
loop_
_entity_poly.entity_id
_entity_poly.type
_entity_poly.pdbx_seq_one_letter_code
_entity_poly.pdbx_strand_id
1 'polypeptide(L)'
;MARLLELDSVSKSFGGLNVIQELDLHVDEGEIVSVIGPNGAGKTTLFNLVTGIYPPDEGEIVFVGESLRGLDPHEITARGIARTFQTLRLFLNMTVKENVMAAAWSHTHAGILRSILRTPGMRREEREVARLAEERLSFFGQRLMGYRWDQPAYSLSYANRRRLEIARATATKPRLLLLDEPAAGMNPVETHEITELIGQLRAQGGYTILVIEHDMHVVEGISDRVVALDHGVKIAEGSFEQVATNELVIEAYLGLRATA
;
A
#
# COMPACT_ATOMS: atom_id res chain seq x y z
N MET A 1 10.58 4.67 18.37
CA MET A 1 9.52 5.32 17.58
C MET A 1 8.17 4.81 18.06
N ALA A 2 7.07 5.52 17.83
CA ALA A 2 5.75 5.01 18.24
C ALA A 2 5.29 3.95 17.23
N ARG A 3 4.75 2.83 17.73
CA ARG A 3 4.16 1.80 16.87
C ARG A 3 2.90 2.32 16.21
N LEU A 4 2.85 2.22 14.89
CA LEU A 4 1.69 2.64 14.10
C LEU A 4 0.76 1.47 13.80
N LEU A 5 1.32 0.31 13.41
CA LEU A 5 0.62 -0.94 13.16
C LEU A 5 1.25 -2.05 14.00
N GLU A 6 0.43 -2.88 14.61
CA GLU A 6 0.85 -4.07 15.36
C GLU A 6 -0.05 -5.25 15.00
N LEU A 7 0.56 -6.38 14.70
CA LEU A 7 -0.06 -7.69 14.58
C LEU A 7 0.46 -8.53 15.75
N ASP A 8 -0.42 -9.10 16.53
CA ASP A 8 -0.10 -9.95 17.68
C ASP A 8 -0.70 -11.34 17.45
N SER A 9 0.17 -12.33 17.23
CA SER A 9 -0.16 -13.75 17.04
C SER A 9 -1.27 -14.00 16.01
N VAL A 10 -1.24 -13.23 14.91
CA VAL A 10 -2.29 -13.24 13.90
C VAL A 10 -2.23 -14.53 13.09
N SER A 11 -3.38 -15.24 13.01
CA SER A 11 -3.52 -16.46 12.23
C SER A 11 -4.69 -16.38 11.26
N LYS A 12 -4.54 -17.05 10.08
CA LYS A 12 -5.56 -17.15 9.05
C LYS A 12 -5.49 -18.44 8.27
N SER A 13 -6.64 -19.13 8.19
CA SER A 13 -6.80 -20.37 7.43
C SER A 13 -7.88 -20.25 6.36
N PHE A 14 -7.75 -21.00 5.29
CA PHE A 14 -8.75 -21.16 4.25
C PHE A 14 -8.92 -22.64 3.93
N GLY A 15 -10.11 -23.20 4.13
CA GLY A 15 -10.42 -24.60 3.82
C GLY A 15 -9.46 -25.60 4.48
N GLY A 16 -8.97 -25.30 5.69
CA GLY A 16 -8.03 -26.13 6.44
C GLY A 16 -6.55 -25.90 6.10
N LEU A 17 -6.24 -25.04 5.13
CA LEU A 17 -4.86 -24.60 4.85
C LEU A 17 -4.51 -23.37 5.69
N ASN A 18 -3.51 -23.49 6.56
CA ASN A 18 -2.98 -22.35 7.32
C ASN A 18 -2.14 -21.47 6.38
N VAL A 19 -2.60 -20.23 6.15
CA VAL A 19 -1.94 -19.28 5.22
C VAL A 19 -1.14 -18.24 5.97
N ILE A 20 -1.55 -17.89 7.18
CA ILE A 20 -0.78 -17.10 8.17
C ILE A 20 -0.85 -17.83 9.49
N GLN A 21 0.28 -17.93 10.20
CA GLN A 21 0.43 -18.71 11.42
C GLN A 21 1.14 -17.87 12.48
N GLU A 22 0.42 -17.52 13.53
CA GLU A 22 0.93 -16.81 14.72
C GLU A 22 1.89 -15.65 14.36
N LEU A 23 1.48 -14.84 13.38
CA LEU A 23 2.34 -13.77 12.85
C LEU A 23 2.38 -12.59 13.79
N ASP A 24 3.57 -12.31 14.33
CA ASP A 24 3.90 -11.05 15.01
C ASP A 24 4.63 -10.12 14.06
N LEU A 25 4.09 -8.93 13.84
CA LEU A 25 4.70 -7.90 13.00
C LEU A 25 4.33 -6.53 13.54
N HIS A 26 5.25 -5.57 13.47
CA HIS A 26 4.92 -4.17 13.75
C HIS A 26 5.49 -3.27 12.67
N VAL A 27 4.95 -2.06 12.57
CA VAL A 27 5.47 -0.97 11.73
C VAL A 27 5.48 0.30 12.58
N ASP A 28 6.64 0.90 12.70
CA ASP A 28 6.83 2.16 13.43
C ASP A 28 6.46 3.37 12.55
N GLU A 29 6.08 4.48 13.18
CA GLU A 29 5.71 5.70 12.46
C GLU A 29 6.91 6.26 11.67
N GLY A 30 6.72 6.52 10.37
CA GLY A 30 7.75 7.01 9.45
C GLY A 30 8.72 5.93 8.94
N GLU A 31 8.48 4.65 9.25
CA GLU A 31 9.29 3.52 8.78
C GLU A 31 8.82 3.01 7.40
N ILE A 32 9.75 2.49 6.61
CA ILE A 32 9.47 1.65 5.45
C ILE A 32 9.84 0.20 5.82
N VAL A 33 8.81 -0.65 5.94
CA VAL A 33 8.98 -2.09 6.14
C VAL A 33 8.68 -2.82 4.86
N SER A 34 9.61 -3.65 4.38
CA SER A 34 9.38 -4.53 3.25
C SER A 34 9.07 -5.95 3.70
N VAL A 35 8.01 -6.53 3.11
CA VAL A 35 7.64 -7.94 3.31
C VAL A 35 8.04 -8.71 2.06
N ILE A 36 8.96 -9.65 2.23
CA ILE A 36 9.47 -10.52 1.15
C ILE A 36 9.10 -11.98 1.41
N GLY A 37 9.31 -12.84 0.43
CA GLY A 37 9.08 -14.27 0.52
C GLY A 37 8.64 -14.87 -0.81
N PRO A 38 8.70 -16.20 -0.98
CA PRO A 38 8.28 -16.87 -2.19
C PRO A 38 6.79 -16.71 -2.48
N ASN A 39 6.37 -17.14 -3.68
CA ASN A 39 4.95 -17.17 -4.03
C ASN A 39 4.21 -18.14 -3.09
N GLY A 40 3.06 -17.72 -2.60
CA GLY A 40 2.31 -18.51 -1.61
C GLY A 40 2.74 -18.32 -0.15
N ALA A 41 3.75 -17.52 0.15
CA ALA A 41 4.21 -17.26 1.52
C ALA A 41 3.20 -16.53 2.44
N GLY A 42 2.04 -16.06 1.90
CA GLY A 42 1.02 -15.37 2.69
C GLY A 42 1.03 -13.84 2.61
N LYS A 43 1.94 -13.22 1.84
CA LYS A 43 2.11 -11.76 1.76
C LYS A 43 0.82 -11.01 1.40
N THR A 44 0.15 -11.41 0.33
CA THR A 44 -1.14 -10.78 -0.08
C THR A 44 -2.24 -11.01 0.96
N THR A 45 -2.22 -12.16 1.65
CA THR A 45 -3.16 -12.45 2.75
C THR A 45 -2.91 -11.51 3.92
N LEU A 46 -1.65 -11.24 4.28
CA LEU A 46 -1.29 -10.25 5.28
C LEU A 46 -1.91 -8.88 4.95
N PHE A 47 -1.77 -8.41 3.71
CA PHE A 47 -2.39 -7.13 3.29
C PHE A 47 -3.92 -7.18 3.36
N ASN A 48 -4.53 -8.32 3.00
CA ASN A 48 -5.97 -8.50 3.08
C ASN A 48 -6.49 -8.47 4.54
N LEU A 49 -5.71 -9.01 5.48
CA LEU A 49 -6.00 -8.95 6.90
C LEU A 49 -5.92 -7.51 7.44
N VAL A 50 -4.83 -6.80 7.16
CA VAL A 50 -4.63 -5.41 7.59
C VAL A 50 -5.69 -4.46 7.00
N THR A 51 -6.21 -4.75 5.81
CA THR A 51 -7.24 -3.93 5.14
C THR A 51 -8.68 -4.41 5.38
N GLY A 52 -8.90 -5.42 6.24
CA GLY A 52 -10.23 -5.92 6.61
C GLY A 52 -10.97 -6.66 5.50
N ILE A 53 -10.28 -7.03 4.40
CA ILE A 53 -10.87 -7.88 3.35
C ILE A 53 -11.16 -9.27 3.93
N TYR A 54 -10.28 -9.75 4.80
CA TYR A 54 -10.50 -10.95 5.60
C TYR A 54 -10.31 -10.61 7.09
N PRO A 55 -11.20 -11.08 7.98
CA PRO A 55 -10.90 -11.03 9.42
C PRO A 55 -9.85 -12.08 9.78
N PRO A 56 -8.97 -11.82 10.76
CA PRO A 56 -8.13 -12.85 11.33
C PRO A 56 -8.99 -13.91 12.04
N ASP A 57 -8.53 -15.16 12.02
CA ASP A 57 -9.18 -16.24 12.78
C ASP A 57 -8.78 -16.16 14.26
N GLU A 58 -7.46 -15.89 14.51
CA GLU A 58 -6.88 -15.70 15.84
C GLU A 58 -5.95 -14.49 15.84
N GLY A 59 -5.64 -14.01 17.04
CA GLY A 59 -4.78 -12.83 17.25
C GLY A 59 -5.50 -11.52 17.06
N GLU A 60 -4.72 -10.44 17.05
CA GLU A 60 -5.24 -9.09 16.96
C GLU A 60 -4.41 -8.21 16.02
N ILE A 61 -5.09 -7.28 15.35
CA ILE A 61 -4.46 -6.23 14.53
C ILE A 61 -4.83 -4.89 15.12
N VAL A 62 -3.82 -4.14 15.54
CA VAL A 62 -3.98 -2.84 16.18
C VAL A 62 -3.36 -1.75 15.30
N PHE A 63 -4.08 -0.68 15.05
CA PHE A 63 -3.60 0.48 14.32
C PHE A 63 -3.81 1.75 15.16
N VAL A 64 -2.70 2.47 15.43
CA VAL A 64 -2.71 3.68 16.30
C VAL A 64 -3.31 3.39 17.68
N GLY A 65 -3.01 2.21 18.22
CA GLY A 65 -3.52 1.79 19.54
C GLY A 65 -4.99 1.35 19.56
N GLU A 66 -5.66 1.30 18.40
CA GLU A 66 -7.05 0.85 18.28
C GLU A 66 -7.15 -0.46 17.48
N SER A 67 -7.97 -1.40 17.97
CA SER A 67 -8.23 -2.67 17.28
C SER A 67 -8.93 -2.43 15.94
N LEU A 68 -8.49 -3.15 14.91
CA LEU A 68 -9.16 -3.19 13.60
C LEU A 68 -10.21 -4.31 13.50
N ARG A 69 -10.39 -5.08 14.55
CA ARG A 69 -11.29 -6.24 14.54
C ARG A 69 -12.74 -5.83 14.31
N GLY A 70 -13.37 -6.46 13.33
CA GLY A 70 -14.79 -6.25 13.00
C GLY A 70 -15.07 -4.97 12.21
N LEU A 71 -14.04 -4.25 11.77
CA LEU A 71 -14.19 -3.09 10.91
C LEU A 71 -14.26 -3.50 9.44
N ASP A 72 -15.10 -2.81 8.71
CA ASP A 72 -15.16 -2.93 7.26
C ASP A 72 -13.98 -2.20 6.56
N PRO A 73 -13.58 -2.59 5.34
CA PRO A 73 -12.47 -1.95 4.61
C PRO A 73 -12.59 -0.43 4.47
N HIS A 74 -13.80 0.10 4.35
CA HIS A 74 -14.02 1.54 4.23
C HIS A 74 -13.77 2.27 5.57
N GLU A 75 -14.06 1.64 6.71
CA GLU A 75 -13.79 2.17 8.05
C GLU A 75 -12.29 2.16 8.33
N ILE A 76 -11.58 1.10 7.92
CA ILE A 76 -10.12 1.00 8.01
C ILE A 76 -9.45 2.08 7.15
N THR A 77 -9.97 2.31 5.94
CA THR A 77 -9.48 3.40 5.08
C THR A 77 -9.72 4.77 5.75
N ALA A 78 -10.87 4.98 6.36
CA ALA A 78 -11.19 6.22 7.08
C ALA A 78 -10.29 6.46 8.30
N ARG A 79 -9.74 5.40 8.92
CA ARG A 79 -8.74 5.50 10.00
C ARG A 79 -7.34 5.85 9.51
N GLY A 80 -7.08 5.83 8.21
CA GLY A 80 -5.83 6.26 7.62
C GLY A 80 -4.93 5.13 7.11
N ILE A 81 -5.50 3.98 6.71
CA ILE A 81 -4.80 2.94 5.97
C ILE A 81 -5.24 2.98 4.51
N ALA A 82 -4.30 3.20 3.58
CA ALA A 82 -4.57 3.10 2.15
C ALA A 82 -3.73 2.00 1.51
N ARG A 83 -4.26 1.38 0.45
CA ARG A 83 -3.60 0.29 -0.27
C ARG A 83 -3.64 0.48 -1.77
N THR A 84 -2.54 0.18 -2.44
CA THR A 84 -2.52 -0.14 -3.87
C THR A 84 -2.74 -1.65 -4.05
N PHE A 85 -3.06 -2.07 -5.26
CA PHE A 85 -3.31 -3.48 -5.56
C PHE A 85 -2.33 -3.98 -6.63
N GLN A 86 -2.00 -5.26 -6.61
CA GLN A 86 -1.16 -5.89 -7.63
C GLN A 86 -1.73 -5.65 -9.04
N THR A 87 -3.03 -5.84 -9.22
CA THR A 87 -3.75 -5.46 -10.45
C THR A 87 -4.24 -4.02 -10.33
N LEU A 88 -3.84 -3.17 -11.26
CA LEU A 88 -4.22 -1.75 -11.31
C LEU A 88 -5.74 -1.57 -11.26
N ARG A 89 -6.23 -0.82 -10.28
CA ARG A 89 -7.64 -0.51 -10.08
C ARG A 89 -7.94 0.95 -10.37
N LEU A 90 -7.69 1.39 -11.60
CA LEU A 90 -7.97 2.75 -12.06
C LEU A 90 -9.30 2.82 -12.81
N PHE A 91 -9.94 3.99 -12.74
CA PHE A 91 -11.05 4.35 -13.61
C PHE A 91 -10.48 4.79 -14.97
N LEU A 92 -10.28 3.84 -15.89
CA LEU A 92 -9.51 4.06 -17.12
C LEU A 92 -10.11 5.15 -18.02
N ASN A 93 -11.44 5.31 -18.04
CA ASN A 93 -12.14 6.31 -18.84
C ASN A 93 -12.22 7.69 -18.16
N MET A 94 -11.87 7.79 -16.88
CA MET A 94 -11.75 9.06 -16.19
C MET A 94 -10.37 9.66 -16.43
N THR A 95 -10.27 10.97 -16.34
CA THR A 95 -8.99 11.67 -16.44
C THR A 95 -8.07 11.32 -15.27
N VAL A 96 -6.78 11.61 -15.42
CA VAL A 96 -5.77 11.46 -14.36
C VAL A 96 -6.21 12.20 -13.10
N LYS A 97 -6.65 13.45 -13.25
CA LYS A 97 -7.12 14.29 -12.14
C LYS A 97 -8.38 13.73 -11.49
N GLU A 98 -9.37 13.32 -12.28
CA GLU A 98 -10.62 12.75 -11.76
C GLU A 98 -10.40 11.45 -10.98
N ASN A 99 -9.42 10.62 -11.38
CA ASN A 99 -9.04 9.42 -10.61
C ASN A 99 -8.60 9.77 -9.18
N VAL A 100 -7.79 10.82 -9.04
CA VAL A 100 -7.30 11.26 -7.72
C VAL A 100 -8.40 11.97 -6.94
N MET A 101 -9.22 12.80 -7.62
CA MET A 101 -10.39 13.44 -7.02
C MET A 101 -11.38 12.43 -6.45
N ALA A 102 -11.61 11.30 -7.15
CA ALA A 102 -12.52 10.25 -6.68
C ALA A 102 -12.10 9.66 -5.33
N ALA A 103 -10.79 9.52 -5.07
CA ALA A 103 -10.29 9.09 -3.77
C ALA A 103 -10.36 10.19 -2.71
N ALA A 104 -10.02 11.42 -3.08
CA ALA A 104 -10.09 12.58 -2.19
C ALA A 104 -11.52 12.90 -1.72
N TRP A 105 -12.53 12.45 -2.47
CA TRP A 105 -13.94 12.62 -2.14
C TRP A 105 -14.36 11.92 -0.84
N SER A 106 -13.62 10.91 -0.41
CA SER A 106 -13.85 10.21 0.87
C SER A 106 -13.80 11.14 2.09
N HIS A 107 -13.17 12.31 1.96
CA HIS A 107 -13.10 13.33 3.02
C HIS A 107 -14.20 14.38 2.97
N THR A 108 -15.16 14.27 2.04
CA THR A 108 -16.26 15.24 1.93
C THR A 108 -17.51 14.76 2.66
N HIS A 109 -18.28 15.71 3.15
CA HIS A 109 -19.54 15.44 3.85
C HIS A 109 -20.78 15.79 3.01
N ALA A 110 -20.60 15.94 1.69
CA ALA A 110 -21.70 16.30 0.79
C ALA A 110 -22.69 15.15 0.65
N GLY A 111 -23.85 15.28 1.27
CA GLY A 111 -24.97 14.36 1.05
C GLY A 111 -25.53 14.46 -0.38
N ILE A 112 -26.22 13.40 -0.84
CA ILE A 112 -26.79 13.25 -2.21
C ILE A 112 -27.61 14.47 -2.65
N LEU A 113 -28.43 15.04 -1.75
CA LEU A 113 -29.28 16.21 -2.04
C LEU A 113 -28.46 17.47 -2.35
N ARG A 114 -27.33 17.70 -1.66
CA ARG A 114 -26.44 18.84 -1.91
C ARG A 114 -25.70 18.70 -3.24
N SER A 115 -25.37 17.46 -3.62
CA SER A 115 -24.72 17.16 -4.91
C SER A 115 -25.64 17.44 -6.09
N ILE A 116 -26.92 17.09 -6.00
CA ILE A 116 -27.93 17.35 -7.05
C ILE A 116 -28.19 18.85 -7.22
N LEU A 117 -28.28 19.60 -6.13
CA LEU A 117 -28.63 21.02 -6.16
C LEU A 117 -27.47 21.98 -6.49
N ARG A 118 -26.23 21.46 -6.68
CA ARG A 118 -25.01 22.22 -7.00
C ARG A 118 -24.87 23.50 -6.17
N THR A 119 -25.12 23.41 -4.86
CA THR A 119 -25.07 24.53 -3.93
C THR A 119 -23.72 25.23 -3.93
N PRO A 120 -23.61 26.51 -3.52
CA PRO A 120 -22.31 27.18 -3.38
C PRO A 120 -21.33 26.44 -2.48
N GLY A 121 -21.82 25.76 -1.43
CA GLY A 121 -21.01 24.87 -0.58
C GLY A 121 -20.41 23.69 -1.34
N MET A 122 -21.21 23.03 -2.18
CA MET A 122 -20.76 21.94 -3.02
C MET A 122 -19.66 22.37 -4.01
N ARG A 123 -19.80 23.53 -4.64
CA ARG A 123 -18.77 24.10 -5.54
C ARG A 123 -17.47 24.44 -4.80
N ARG A 124 -17.55 24.76 -3.52
CA ARG A 124 -16.36 24.99 -2.69
C ARG A 124 -15.66 23.67 -2.37
N GLU A 125 -16.40 22.65 -1.94
CA GLU A 125 -15.86 21.29 -1.69
C GLU A 125 -15.22 20.72 -2.95
N GLU A 126 -15.88 20.82 -4.11
CA GLU A 126 -15.34 20.36 -5.40
C GLU A 126 -14.00 21.04 -5.75
N ARG A 127 -13.89 22.36 -5.51
CA ARG A 127 -12.62 23.08 -5.70
C ARG A 127 -11.54 22.65 -4.72
N GLU A 128 -11.89 22.36 -3.48
CA GLU A 128 -10.95 21.86 -2.46
C GLU A 128 -10.45 20.46 -2.81
N VAL A 129 -11.33 19.57 -3.26
CA VAL A 129 -10.98 18.23 -3.77
C VAL A 129 -10.10 18.34 -5.00
N ALA A 130 -10.42 19.22 -5.96
CA ALA A 130 -9.61 19.43 -7.15
C ALA A 130 -8.21 19.95 -6.78
N ARG A 131 -8.11 20.93 -5.86
CA ARG A 131 -6.83 21.45 -5.37
C ARG A 131 -5.99 20.36 -4.69
N LEU A 132 -6.61 19.53 -3.85
CA LEU A 132 -5.92 18.39 -3.22
C LEU A 132 -5.41 17.41 -4.27
N ALA A 133 -6.21 17.08 -5.29
CA ALA A 133 -5.79 16.20 -6.37
C ALA A 133 -4.59 16.78 -7.14
N GLU A 134 -4.61 18.08 -7.44
CA GLU A 134 -3.48 18.78 -8.09
C GLU A 134 -2.22 18.76 -7.23
N GLU A 135 -2.36 19.00 -5.93
CA GLU A 135 -1.25 18.92 -4.96
C GLU A 135 -0.63 17.53 -4.95
N ARG A 136 -1.45 16.47 -4.88
CA ARG A 136 -0.98 15.09 -4.89
C ARG A 136 -0.31 14.73 -6.22
N LEU A 137 -0.93 15.08 -7.35
CA LEU A 137 -0.35 14.84 -8.68
C LEU A 137 0.97 15.59 -8.88
N SER A 138 1.10 16.80 -8.35
CA SER A 138 2.32 17.61 -8.46
C SER A 138 3.51 16.94 -7.76
N PHE A 139 3.28 16.18 -6.69
CA PHE A 139 4.31 15.40 -6.01
C PHE A 139 4.97 14.36 -6.94
N PHE A 140 4.23 13.82 -7.92
CA PHE A 140 4.71 12.81 -8.86
C PHE A 140 5.48 13.42 -10.06
N GLY A 141 5.76 14.72 -10.02
CA GLY A 141 6.61 15.42 -10.97
C GLY A 141 6.11 15.36 -12.43
N GLN A 142 7.05 15.53 -13.37
CA GLN A 142 6.71 15.61 -14.80
C GLN A 142 5.96 14.39 -15.37
N ARG A 143 6.02 13.24 -14.69
CA ARG A 143 5.37 12.00 -15.13
C ARG A 143 3.84 12.08 -15.07
N LEU A 144 3.27 12.87 -14.13
CA LEU A 144 1.81 13.04 -13.95
C LEU A 144 1.36 14.52 -13.95
N MET A 145 2.20 15.48 -14.34
CA MET A 145 1.89 16.92 -14.27
C MET A 145 1.37 17.51 -15.61
N GLY A 146 0.78 18.71 -15.46
CA GLY A 146 0.44 19.58 -16.58
C GLY A 146 -0.68 19.02 -17.45
N TYR A 147 -0.46 18.99 -18.77
CA TYR A 147 -1.45 18.54 -19.75
C TYR A 147 -1.95 17.11 -19.54
N ARG A 148 -1.22 16.31 -18.76
CA ARG A 148 -1.61 14.93 -18.45
C ARG A 148 -2.82 14.85 -17.52
N TRP A 149 -3.11 15.88 -16.74
CA TRP A 149 -4.22 15.87 -15.79
C TRP A 149 -5.58 15.66 -16.45
N ASP A 150 -5.75 16.22 -17.66
CA ASP A 150 -6.99 16.13 -18.43
C ASP A 150 -7.01 14.94 -19.40
N GLN A 151 -5.92 14.17 -19.46
CA GLN A 151 -5.87 12.96 -20.26
C GLN A 151 -6.58 11.80 -19.54
N PRO A 152 -7.32 10.95 -20.29
CA PRO A 152 -7.90 9.73 -19.71
C PRO A 152 -6.79 8.76 -19.27
N ALA A 153 -7.00 8.09 -18.13
CA ALA A 153 -5.99 7.22 -17.54
C ALA A 153 -5.55 6.07 -18.45
N TYR A 154 -6.41 5.62 -19.40
CA TYR A 154 -6.01 4.59 -20.36
C TYR A 154 -4.89 5.03 -21.32
N SER A 155 -4.67 6.34 -21.51
CA SER A 155 -3.59 6.86 -22.38
C SER A 155 -2.21 6.82 -21.74
N LEU A 156 -2.12 6.59 -20.44
CA LEU A 156 -0.87 6.50 -19.71
C LEU A 156 -0.16 5.17 -19.96
N SER A 157 1.19 5.19 -19.96
CA SER A 157 1.99 3.97 -19.88
C SER A 157 1.70 3.19 -18.58
N TYR A 158 2.07 1.91 -18.55
CA TYR A 158 1.86 1.07 -17.36
C TYR A 158 2.49 1.68 -16.11
N ALA A 159 3.76 2.10 -16.18
CA ALA A 159 4.46 2.74 -15.07
C ALA A 159 3.77 4.04 -14.60
N ASN A 160 3.26 4.86 -15.51
CA ASN A 160 2.51 6.07 -15.14
C ASN A 160 1.13 5.76 -14.55
N ARG A 161 0.48 4.67 -14.97
CA ARG A 161 -0.74 4.19 -14.31
C ARG A 161 -0.46 3.73 -12.88
N ARG A 162 0.67 3.04 -12.64
CA ARG A 162 1.08 2.66 -11.28
C ARG A 162 1.35 3.90 -10.41
N ARG A 163 2.03 4.92 -10.95
CA ARG A 163 2.20 6.20 -10.24
C ARG A 163 0.86 6.87 -9.93
N LEU A 164 -0.08 6.84 -10.87
CA LEU A 164 -1.43 7.38 -10.65
C LEU A 164 -2.18 6.62 -9.55
N GLU A 165 -2.03 5.29 -9.48
CA GLU A 165 -2.64 4.48 -8.42
C GLU A 165 -2.09 4.86 -7.04
N ILE A 166 -0.77 5.07 -6.92
CA ILE A 166 -0.14 5.55 -5.68
C ILE A 166 -0.62 6.98 -5.36
N ALA A 167 -0.67 7.89 -6.35
CA ALA A 167 -1.18 9.25 -6.17
C ALA A 167 -2.63 9.24 -5.65
N ARG A 168 -3.46 8.36 -6.19
CA ARG A 168 -4.83 8.15 -5.74
C ARG A 168 -4.89 7.66 -4.29
N ALA A 169 -4.03 6.71 -3.91
CA ALA A 169 -3.96 6.22 -2.54
C ALA A 169 -3.53 7.33 -1.57
N THR A 170 -2.56 8.18 -1.93
CA THR A 170 -2.12 9.31 -1.09
C THR A 170 -3.18 10.41 -0.94
N ALA A 171 -4.15 10.50 -1.85
CA ALA A 171 -5.24 11.48 -1.77
C ALA A 171 -6.20 11.22 -0.59
N THR A 172 -6.24 10.00 -0.06
CA THR A 172 -6.96 9.67 1.17
C THR A 172 -6.22 10.13 2.45
N LYS A 173 -5.05 10.80 2.31
CA LYS A 173 -4.20 11.27 3.42
C LYS A 173 -3.92 10.17 4.45
N PRO A 174 -3.44 9.01 4.02
CA PRO A 174 -3.21 7.89 4.93
C PRO A 174 -2.03 8.17 5.87
N ARG A 175 -2.06 7.55 7.06
CA ARG A 175 -0.89 7.43 7.94
C ARG A 175 -0.04 6.22 7.55
N LEU A 176 -0.69 5.15 7.07
CA LEU A 176 -0.04 3.93 6.59
C LEU A 176 -0.42 3.67 5.13
N LEU A 177 0.59 3.58 4.27
CA LEU A 177 0.45 3.26 2.86
C LEU A 177 0.93 1.83 2.60
N LEU A 178 0.03 0.97 2.13
CA LEU A 178 0.33 -0.41 1.73
C LEU A 178 0.58 -0.45 0.23
N LEU A 179 1.79 -0.83 -0.19
CA LEU A 179 2.18 -0.93 -1.59
C LEU A 179 2.35 -2.40 -1.98
N ASP A 180 1.52 -2.88 -2.89
CA ASP A 180 1.52 -4.28 -3.35
C ASP A 180 2.25 -4.39 -4.69
N GLU A 181 3.52 -4.85 -4.66
CA GLU A 181 4.43 -5.00 -5.80
C GLU A 181 4.47 -3.75 -6.70
N PRO A 182 4.87 -2.58 -6.15
CA PRO A 182 4.81 -1.32 -6.88
C PRO A 182 5.70 -1.28 -8.13
N ALA A 183 6.78 -2.05 -8.19
CA ALA A 183 7.72 -2.10 -9.31
C ALA A 183 7.42 -3.22 -10.33
N ALA A 184 6.40 -4.07 -10.09
CA ALA A 184 6.11 -5.21 -10.94
C ALA A 184 5.86 -4.81 -12.40
N GLY A 185 6.54 -5.51 -13.34
CA GLY A 185 6.39 -5.29 -14.78
C GLY A 185 7.04 -4.03 -15.34
N MET A 186 7.89 -3.36 -14.55
CA MET A 186 8.66 -2.19 -14.96
C MET A 186 10.03 -2.59 -15.54
N ASN A 187 10.56 -1.75 -16.43
CA ASN A 187 11.95 -1.86 -16.86
C ASN A 187 12.89 -1.28 -15.79
N PRO A 188 14.23 -1.52 -15.85
CA PRO A 188 15.16 -1.08 -14.81
C PRO A 188 15.14 0.42 -14.51
N VAL A 189 14.91 1.26 -15.54
CA VAL A 189 14.82 2.73 -15.34
C VAL A 189 13.54 3.10 -14.60
N GLU A 190 12.42 2.51 -15.00
CA GLU A 190 11.12 2.73 -14.32
C GLU A 190 11.13 2.19 -12.89
N THR A 191 11.80 1.04 -12.64
CA THR A 191 12.02 0.47 -11.30
C THR A 191 12.81 1.44 -10.43
N HIS A 192 13.90 1.98 -10.94
CA HIS A 192 14.68 2.98 -10.20
C HIS A 192 13.86 4.23 -9.86
N GLU A 193 13.12 4.78 -10.83
CA GLU A 193 12.26 5.94 -10.60
C GLU A 193 11.15 5.69 -9.57
N ILE A 194 10.55 4.49 -9.53
CA ILE A 194 9.53 4.16 -8.52
C ILE A 194 10.15 3.95 -7.14
N THR A 195 11.36 3.40 -7.07
CA THR A 195 12.14 3.24 -5.83
C THR A 195 12.43 4.61 -5.22
N GLU A 196 12.95 5.56 -6.02
CA GLU A 196 13.16 6.94 -5.57
C GLU A 196 11.86 7.62 -5.12
N LEU A 197 10.76 7.41 -5.86
CA LEU A 197 9.45 7.96 -5.52
C LEU A 197 8.96 7.46 -4.15
N ILE A 198 9.12 6.17 -3.85
CA ILE A 198 8.74 5.59 -2.55
C ILE A 198 9.58 6.21 -1.43
N GLY A 199 10.89 6.36 -1.62
CA GLY A 199 11.75 7.07 -0.69
C GLY A 199 11.33 8.52 -0.45
N GLN A 200 10.92 9.23 -1.50
CA GLN A 200 10.41 10.61 -1.41
C GLN A 200 9.07 10.69 -0.67
N LEU A 201 8.17 9.71 -0.88
CA LEU A 201 6.89 9.63 -0.16
C LEU A 201 7.13 9.56 1.35
N ARG A 202 8.11 8.78 1.81
CA ARG A 202 8.50 8.77 3.22
C ARG A 202 9.13 10.09 3.64
N ALA A 203 10.21 10.53 2.96
CA ALA A 203 11.05 11.64 3.41
C ALA A 203 10.35 13.01 3.34
N GLN A 204 9.56 13.26 2.31
CA GLN A 204 8.87 14.54 2.06
C GLN A 204 7.38 14.48 2.36
N GLY A 205 6.75 13.33 2.14
CA GLY A 205 5.33 13.12 2.38
C GLY A 205 4.99 12.70 3.80
N GLY A 206 5.98 12.25 4.59
CA GLY A 206 5.80 11.79 5.97
C GLY A 206 5.01 10.50 6.10
N TYR A 207 4.94 9.69 5.02
CA TYR A 207 4.19 8.43 5.05
C TYR A 207 4.97 7.33 5.75
N THR A 208 4.26 6.53 6.55
CA THR A 208 4.71 5.19 6.95
C THR A 208 4.31 4.22 5.84
N ILE A 209 5.19 3.31 5.45
CA ILE A 209 4.97 2.45 4.28
C ILE A 209 5.23 0.99 4.65
N LEU A 210 4.27 0.13 4.33
CA LEU A 210 4.47 -1.32 4.31
C LEU A 210 4.39 -1.78 2.86
N VAL A 211 5.45 -2.38 2.34
CA VAL A 211 5.54 -2.77 0.94
C VAL A 211 5.74 -4.27 0.79
N ILE A 212 5.01 -4.89 -0.13
CA ILE A 212 5.32 -6.24 -0.62
C ILE A 212 6.12 -6.06 -1.89
N GLU A 213 7.30 -6.65 -1.94
CA GLU A 213 8.16 -6.66 -3.14
C GLU A 213 8.92 -7.97 -3.28
N HIS A 214 9.28 -8.27 -4.51
CA HIS A 214 10.10 -9.42 -4.87
C HIS A 214 11.39 -9.01 -5.59
N ASP A 215 11.50 -7.76 -6.03
CA ASP A 215 12.74 -7.19 -6.57
C ASP A 215 13.64 -6.74 -5.42
N MET A 216 14.74 -7.48 -5.21
CA MET A 216 15.66 -7.24 -4.10
C MET A 216 16.37 -5.89 -4.21
N HIS A 217 16.56 -5.32 -5.40
CA HIS A 217 17.13 -3.99 -5.57
C HIS A 217 16.18 -2.90 -5.06
N VAL A 218 14.88 -3.08 -5.27
CA VAL A 218 13.88 -2.16 -4.70
C VAL A 218 13.88 -2.27 -3.18
N VAL A 219 13.82 -3.51 -2.65
CA VAL A 219 13.82 -3.77 -1.20
C VAL A 219 15.06 -3.13 -0.54
N GLU A 220 16.25 -3.35 -1.09
CA GLU A 220 17.50 -2.75 -0.60
C GLU A 220 17.45 -1.23 -0.63
N GLY A 221 16.91 -0.65 -1.70
CA GLY A 221 16.93 0.80 -1.93
C GLY A 221 15.98 1.60 -1.06
N ILE A 222 14.94 0.98 -0.46
CA ILE A 222 13.91 1.73 0.27
C ILE A 222 13.73 1.32 1.74
N SER A 223 14.09 0.07 2.11
CA SER A 223 13.66 -0.51 3.38
C SER A 223 14.51 -0.08 4.56
N ASP A 224 13.88 0.38 5.62
CA ASP A 224 14.52 0.52 6.93
C ASP A 224 14.62 -0.88 7.60
N ARG A 225 13.63 -1.74 7.37
CA ARG A 225 13.55 -3.11 7.89
C ARG A 225 12.85 -4.02 6.90
N VAL A 226 13.29 -5.28 6.85
CA VAL A 226 12.76 -6.33 6.00
C VAL A 226 12.23 -7.47 6.86
N VAL A 227 11.05 -7.96 6.50
CA VAL A 227 10.41 -9.14 7.10
C VAL A 227 10.27 -10.20 6.03
N ALA A 228 10.83 -11.39 6.26
CA ALA A 228 10.72 -12.51 5.35
C ALA A 228 9.65 -13.49 5.86
N LEU A 229 8.71 -13.83 4.97
CA LEU A 229 7.66 -14.81 5.22
C LEU A 229 7.90 -16.06 4.37
N ASP A 230 7.64 -17.24 4.95
CA ASP A 230 7.55 -18.49 4.24
C ASP A 230 6.42 -19.35 4.83
N HIS A 231 5.52 -19.85 3.97
CA HIS A 231 4.34 -20.65 4.38
C HIS A 231 3.55 -20.05 5.56
N GLY A 232 3.40 -18.71 5.56
CA GLY A 232 2.63 -17.98 6.57
C GLY A 232 3.36 -17.71 7.88
N VAL A 233 4.62 -18.09 7.98
CA VAL A 233 5.47 -17.90 9.17
C VAL A 233 6.54 -16.86 8.89
N LYS A 234 6.83 -15.99 9.87
CA LYS A 234 7.97 -15.08 9.81
C LYS A 234 9.27 -15.88 10.05
N ILE A 235 10.13 -15.96 9.04
CA ILE A 235 11.39 -16.72 9.11
C ILE A 235 12.61 -15.84 9.37
N ALA A 236 12.55 -14.55 9.07
CA ALA A 236 13.60 -13.59 9.39
C ALA A 236 13.03 -12.16 9.48
N GLU A 237 13.73 -11.32 10.23
CA GLU A 237 13.45 -9.88 10.36
C GLU A 237 14.75 -9.14 10.69
N GLY A 238 15.00 -8.00 10.03
CA GLY A 238 16.20 -7.18 10.26
C GLY A 238 16.49 -6.23 9.13
N SER A 239 17.74 -5.77 9.01
CA SER A 239 18.19 -5.01 7.86
C SER A 239 18.17 -5.89 6.59
N PHE A 240 18.17 -5.25 5.42
CA PHE A 240 18.23 -5.98 4.15
C PHE A 240 19.38 -6.99 4.13
N GLU A 241 20.58 -6.58 4.52
CA GLU A 241 21.78 -7.44 4.54
C GLU A 241 21.61 -8.66 5.45
N GLN A 242 21.03 -8.46 6.65
CA GLN A 242 20.78 -9.55 7.60
C GLN A 242 19.78 -10.56 7.05
N VAL A 243 18.73 -10.08 6.41
CA VAL A 243 17.68 -10.96 5.86
C VAL A 243 18.15 -11.64 4.56
N ALA A 244 18.84 -10.92 3.67
CA ALA A 244 19.35 -11.48 2.40
C ALA A 244 20.40 -12.57 2.59
N THR A 245 21.16 -12.55 3.70
CA THR A 245 22.18 -13.56 4.03
C THR A 245 21.67 -14.66 4.97
N ASN A 246 20.41 -14.60 5.41
CA ASN A 246 19.83 -15.59 6.30
C ASN A 246 19.59 -16.92 5.57
N GLU A 247 20.12 -18.03 6.12
CA GLU A 247 20.02 -19.36 5.53
C GLU A 247 18.56 -19.80 5.29
N LEU A 248 17.66 -19.53 6.23
CA LEU A 248 16.23 -19.87 6.10
C LEU A 248 15.56 -19.14 4.93
N VAL A 249 15.96 -17.89 4.68
CA VAL A 249 15.45 -17.10 3.57
C VAL A 249 15.99 -17.64 2.24
N ILE A 250 17.28 -17.93 2.17
CA ILE A 250 17.91 -18.51 0.98
C ILE A 250 17.26 -19.86 0.64
N GLU A 251 17.08 -20.74 1.62
CA GLU A 251 16.41 -22.04 1.44
C GLU A 251 14.97 -21.89 0.95
N ALA A 252 14.19 -20.94 1.50
CA ALA A 252 12.82 -20.69 1.08
C ALA A 252 12.72 -20.28 -0.40
N TYR A 253 13.65 -19.44 -0.88
CA TYR A 253 13.68 -19.02 -2.28
C TYR A 253 14.23 -20.10 -3.22
N LEU A 254 15.12 -20.96 -2.76
CA LEU A 254 15.64 -22.08 -3.55
C LEU A 254 14.71 -23.31 -3.55
N GLY A 255 13.64 -23.30 -2.75
CA GLY A 255 12.68 -24.40 -2.67
C GLY A 255 13.25 -25.66 -1.97
N LEU A 256 14.29 -25.53 -1.14
CA LEU A 256 14.95 -26.66 -0.50
C LEU A 256 14.18 -27.19 0.73
N ARG A 257 13.12 -26.50 1.18
CA ARG A 257 12.30 -26.88 2.35
C ARG A 257 11.13 -27.82 2.04
N ALA A 258 10.99 -28.31 0.85
CA ALA A 258 9.84 -29.12 0.44
C ALA A 258 9.99 -30.61 0.73
N THR A 259 10.51 -31.03 1.90
CA THR A 259 10.36 -32.43 2.38
C THR A 259 10.71 -32.54 3.86
N ALA A 260 9.74 -32.32 4.73
CA ALA A 260 9.70 -32.94 6.05
C ALA A 260 8.23 -33.15 6.45
#